data_b7e9f24d50ea604bd0ed6d307fc3ed3f
#
_entry.id   b7e9f24d50ea604bd0ed6d307fc3ed3f
#
_cell.length_a   1.000
_cell.length_b   1.000
_cell.length_c   1.000
_cell.angle_alpha   90.00
_cell.angle_beta   90.00
_cell.angle_gamma   90.00
#
_symmetry.space_group_name_H-M   'P 1'
#
loop_
_entity.id
_entity.type
_entity.pdbx_description
1 polymer ?
#
loop_
_entity_poly.entity_id
_entity_poly.type
_entity_poly.pdbx_seq_one_letter_code
_entity_poly.pdbx_strand_id
1 'polypeptide(L)'
;MKKAIFSFLFLGLSFTSILAQTNPANDTVKIRNTYMFLPQLPTVLSEVYFHPYDYFTPYNKAIVELYAKGSSNSNSIPTSFSNAFVNPKFIDNELKSNAYDRLNGMGRFGLELDFGVEAVVSPDSTWHDNLQAITFSAGRQLVYGAEFSEDLLRTVFSGNAAYADQTANFDNSKLYAIGYQYFKIGYRKQLSKDRFGFFTNFGFARGLNHTDIQLNSGSLYTEPSGQWLDLAWNGSYFTSTRSSNRMGENPSNGYLMDLGFYKFLDQKYHWKLSASVKDLGFITWNAQSDNFKRDTSFRFTGLQFYDVLNYDDTTLVVGDSLLSRLRGAEEKASEMKLLPFQLQAELRYLADPKTGRLLLTAGARYRRILGMRVEYSLRGNYRLINTKPLYLNLGFTYGGFGNLNSNVGLEYKPNRHRIQIGTMYNEGFISSKSLSGNGFYFSYMILL
;
A
#
# COMPACT_ATOMS: atom_id res chain seq x y z
N MET A 1 9.80 17.72 -5.03
CA MET A 1 9.74 16.26 -4.89
C MET A 1 10.85 15.48 -5.61
N LYS A 2 11.42 15.95 -6.73
CA LYS A 2 12.49 15.25 -7.48
C LYS A 2 13.82 15.06 -6.71
N LYS A 3 14.15 15.85 -5.71
CA LYS A 3 15.41 15.74 -4.93
C LYS A 3 15.35 14.79 -3.71
N ALA A 4 14.17 14.37 -3.27
CA ALA A 4 14.02 13.53 -2.09
C ALA A 4 14.19 12.02 -2.35
N ILE A 5 13.96 11.55 -3.57
CA ILE A 5 14.05 10.11 -3.90
C ILE A 5 15.50 9.68 -4.11
N PHE A 6 16.36 10.56 -4.63
CA PHE A 6 17.78 10.25 -4.85
C PHE A 6 18.66 10.31 -3.60
N SER A 7 18.26 11.08 -2.57
CA SER A 7 19.02 11.18 -1.30
C SER A 7 18.85 9.96 -0.41
N PHE A 8 17.81 9.15 -0.58
CA PHE A 8 17.57 7.95 0.24
C PHE A 8 18.41 6.73 -0.20
N LEU A 9 18.82 6.67 -1.44
CA LEU A 9 19.70 5.59 -1.95
C LEU A 9 21.16 5.72 -1.46
N PHE A 10 21.60 6.92 -1.09
CA PHE A 10 22.98 7.17 -0.65
C PHE A 10 23.19 7.06 0.86
N LEU A 11 22.13 7.16 1.68
CA LEU A 11 22.23 7.01 3.14
C LEU A 11 22.32 5.54 3.61
N GLY A 12 21.93 4.60 2.77
CA GLY A 12 22.03 3.16 3.07
C GLY A 12 23.44 2.59 2.95
N LEU A 13 24.36 3.27 2.27
CA LEU A 13 25.71 2.77 2.00
C LEU A 13 26.79 3.25 2.99
N SER A 14 26.50 4.24 3.82
CA SER A 14 27.46 4.79 4.77
C SER A 14 27.45 4.15 6.16
N PHE A 15 26.54 3.23 6.45
CA PHE A 15 26.48 2.55 7.75
C PHE A 15 27.25 1.21 7.84
N THR A 16 27.88 0.76 6.75
CA THR A 16 28.54 -0.56 6.70
C THR A 16 29.99 -0.57 7.14
N SER A 17 30.59 0.56 7.52
CA SER A 17 32.02 0.63 7.82
C SER A 17 32.43 0.60 9.29
N ILE A 18 31.51 0.47 10.25
CA ILE A 18 31.83 0.58 11.70
C ILE A 18 31.81 -0.76 12.46
N LEU A 19 31.37 -1.86 11.89
CA LEU A 19 31.23 -3.14 12.63
C LEU A 19 32.01 -4.33 12.03
N ALA A 20 33.18 -4.11 11.47
CA ALA A 20 34.04 -5.18 10.97
C ALA A 20 35.35 -5.27 11.75
N GLN A 21 35.29 -5.67 13.02
CA GLN A 21 36.47 -6.27 13.72
C GLN A 21 35.99 -7.09 14.89
N THR A 22 35.75 -8.40 14.69
CA THR A 22 35.91 -9.42 15.74
C THR A 22 36.32 -10.73 15.05
N ASN A 23 37.42 -11.29 15.55
CA ASN A 23 38.08 -12.53 15.16
C ASN A 23 37.14 -13.74 15.20
N PRO A 24 37.22 -14.67 14.26
CA PRO A 24 36.50 -15.96 14.33
C PRO A 24 37.36 -16.93 15.18
N ALA A 25 37.01 -17.11 16.43
CA ALA A 25 37.48 -18.26 17.20
C ALA A 25 36.71 -19.52 16.79
N ASN A 26 37.43 -20.59 16.52
CA ASN A 26 36.95 -21.94 16.23
C ASN A 26 36.04 -22.45 17.35
N ASP A 27 34.75 -22.50 17.10
CA ASP A 27 33.81 -23.33 17.85
C ASP A 27 33.05 -24.25 16.94
N THR A 28 33.50 -25.52 16.92
CA THR A 28 32.71 -26.62 16.38
C THR A 28 31.52 -26.88 17.30
N VAL A 29 30.45 -26.13 17.12
CA VAL A 29 29.21 -26.33 17.85
C VAL A 29 28.51 -27.56 17.25
N LYS A 30 28.49 -28.65 18.04
CA LYS A 30 27.63 -29.81 17.80
C LYS A 30 26.19 -29.32 17.66
N ILE A 31 25.66 -29.39 16.44
CA ILE A 31 24.26 -29.12 16.14
C ILE A 31 23.45 -30.20 16.85
N ARG A 32 23.00 -29.93 18.07
CA ARG A 32 21.90 -30.68 18.67
C ARG A 32 20.66 -30.38 17.86
N ASN A 33 20.08 -31.45 17.33
CA ASN A 33 18.82 -31.48 16.58
C ASN A 33 17.66 -30.80 17.34
N THR A 34 17.60 -29.49 17.34
CA THR A 34 16.44 -28.74 17.78
C THR A 34 15.69 -28.33 16.53
N TYR A 35 14.81 -29.22 16.07
CA TYR A 35 13.93 -29.06 14.90
C TYR A 35 12.93 -27.91 15.01
N MET A 36 13.16 -26.93 15.89
CA MET A 36 12.14 -25.92 16.19
C MET A 36 12.08 -24.73 15.23
N PHE A 37 13.13 -24.45 14.50
CA PHE A 37 13.18 -23.23 13.71
C PHE A 37 14.03 -23.40 12.46
N LEU A 38 13.48 -24.10 11.51
CA LEU A 38 13.92 -23.87 10.15
C LEU A 38 13.53 -22.44 9.79
N PRO A 39 14.45 -21.63 9.24
CA PRO A 39 14.11 -20.31 8.75
C PRO A 39 13.00 -20.49 7.74
N GLN A 40 11.79 -20.14 8.13
CA GLN A 40 10.65 -20.19 7.24
C GLN A 40 10.87 -19.07 6.25
N LEU A 41 10.88 -19.44 5.00
CA LEU A 41 11.10 -18.55 3.90
C LEU A 41 9.96 -17.55 3.85
N PRO A 42 10.24 -16.25 3.90
CA PRO A 42 9.21 -15.25 3.78
C PRO A 42 8.61 -15.28 2.39
N THR A 43 7.39 -15.00 2.33
CA THR A 43 6.63 -14.97 1.11
C THR A 43 6.57 -13.56 0.55
N VAL A 44 6.82 -13.43 -0.72
CA VAL A 44 7.05 -12.21 -1.45
C VAL A 44 5.85 -11.29 -1.54
N LEU A 45 4.65 -11.74 -1.31
CA LEU A 45 3.46 -10.96 -1.64
C LEU A 45 2.47 -10.73 -0.53
N SER A 46 2.48 -11.51 0.50
CA SER A 46 1.66 -11.18 1.64
C SER A 46 2.30 -10.07 2.40
N GLU A 47 2.45 -8.92 1.78
CA GLU A 47 3.20 -7.90 2.44
C GLU A 47 4.57 -8.38 2.93
N VAL A 48 5.50 -7.58 2.79
CA VAL A 48 6.81 -7.66 3.39
C VAL A 48 6.74 -7.72 4.93
N TYR A 49 5.67 -8.21 5.48
CA TYR A 49 5.55 -8.45 6.90
C TYR A 49 5.98 -9.85 7.21
N PHE A 50 7.25 -9.92 7.51
CA PHE A 50 7.75 -11.03 8.25
C PHE A 50 6.97 -11.11 9.55
N HIS A 51 6.43 -12.28 9.82
CA HIS A 51 6.38 -12.65 11.20
C HIS A 51 7.83 -12.90 11.63
N PRO A 52 8.46 -12.06 12.43
CA PRO A 52 9.83 -12.27 12.89
C PRO A 52 10.04 -13.61 13.58
N TYR A 53 8.98 -14.27 14.02
CA TYR A 53 9.03 -15.68 14.44
C TYR A 53 9.53 -16.66 13.40
N ASP A 54 9.39 -16.36 12.11
CA ASP A 54 9.94 -17.22 11.06
C ASP A 54 11.46 -17.26 11.09
N TYR A 55 12.10 -16.35 11.84
CA TYR A 55 13.55 -16.21 11.98
C TYR A 55 14.05 -16.27 13.43
N PHE A 56 13.16 -16.41 14.39
CA PHE A 56 13.53 -16.48 15.78
C PHE A 56 14.18 -17.86 16.05
N THR A 57 15.49 -17.89 15.95
CA THR A 57 16.27 -19.09 16.32
C THR A 57 16.75 -18.94 17.75
N PRO A 58 17.08 -20.05 18.45
CA PRO A 58 17.65 -19.99 19.80
C PRO A 58 18.95 -19.19 19.91
N TYR A 59 19.47 -18.70 18.81
CA TYR A 59 20.75 -17.97 18.76
C TYR A 59 20.60 -16.46 18.50
N ASN A 60 19.43 -15.99 18.10
CA ASN A 60 19.23 -14.59 17.76
C ASN A 60 18.46 -13.87 18.87
N LYS A 61 19.11 -12.93 19.55
CA LYS A 61 18.48 -12.12 20.59
C LYS A 61 17.67 -10.96 20.04
N ALA A 62 18.00 -10.50 18.85
CA ALA A 62 17.29 -9.44 18.20
C ALA A 62 17.25 -9.62 16.66
N ILE A 63 16.24 -9.10 16.05
CA ILE A 63 16.08 -9.02 14.60
C ILE A 63 15.69 -7.59 14.27
N VAL A 64 16.34 -7.00 13.30
CA VAL A 64 15.98 -5.67 12.77
C VAL A 64 15.79 -5.77 11.28
N GLU A 65 14.68 -5.24 10.79
CA GLU A 65 14.33 -5.21 9.39
C GLU A 65 14.04 -3.80 8.92
N LEU A 66 14.60 -3.42 7.77
CA LEU A 66 14.24 -2.25 6.99
C LEU A 66 13.46 -2.72 5.76
N TYR A 67 12.36 -2.09 5.45
CA TYR A 67 11.58 -2.46 4.29
C TYR A 67 11.01 -1.25 3.56
N ALA A 68 10.78 -1.43 2.26
CA ALA A 68 10.07 -0.50 1.40
C ALA A 68 9.29 -1.28 0.35
N LYS A 69 8.04 -0.92 0.13
CA LYS A 69 7.25 -1.42 -0.97
C LYS A 69 6.44 -0.29 -1.61
N GLY A 70 6.26 -0.39 -2.91
CA GLY A 70 5.40 0.51 -3.65
C GLY A 70 4.73 -0.22 -4.79
N SER A 71 3.43 -0.01 -4.95
CA SER A 71 2.67 -0.63 -6.02
C SER A 71 1.50 0.21 -6.46
N SER A 72 1.16 0.11 -7.74
CA SER A 72 -0.09 0.60 -8.30
C SER A 72 -0.74 -0.47 -9.15
N ASN A 73 -2.06 -0.51 -9.15
CA ASN A 73 -2.82 -1.45 -9.97
C ASN A 73 -4.21 -0.92 -10.31
N SER A 74 -4.79 -1.42 -11.40
CA SER A 74 -6.11 -1.03 -11.88
C SER A 74 -6.75 -2.15 -12.70
N ASN A 75 -8.07 -2.17 -12.76
CA ASN A 75 -8.80 -3.05 -13.69
C ASN A 75 -8.91 -2.45 -15.10
N SER A 76 -8.67 -1.15 -15.27
CA SER A 76 -8.89 -0.44 -16.54
C SER A 76 -7.73 0.44 -16.97
N ILE A 77 -7.10 1.19 -16.07
CA ILE A 77 -6.04 2.15 -16.42
C ILE A 77 -4.71 1.44 -16.69
N PRO A 78 -4.16 1.49 -17.92
CA PRO A 78 -2.86 0.90 -18.24
C PRO A 78 -1.71 1.59 -17.48
N THR A 79 -0.61 0.87 -17.29
CA THR A 79 0.57 1.39 -16.58
C THR A 79 1.17 2.63 -17.22
N SER A 80 1.24 2.70 -18.55
CA SER A 80 1.72 3.91 -19.27
C SER A 80 0.85 5.12 -19.03
N PHE A 81 -0.46 4.91 -18.92
CA PHE A 81 -1.41 5.97 -18.60
C PHE A 81 -1.19 6.48 -17.16
N SER A 82 -1.10 5.60 -16.17
CA SER A 82 -0.83 6.00 -14.77
C SER A 82 0.54 6.65 -14.58
N ASN A 83 1.57 6.20 -15.32
CA ASN A 83 2.90 6.77 -15.28
C ASN A 83 2.95 8.20 -15.84
N ALA A 84 2.03 8.58 -16.74
CA ALA A 84 1.94 9.94 -17.24
C ALA A 84 1.63 10.98 -16.17
N PHE A 85 0.97 10.58 -15.06
CA PHE A 85 0.75 11.47 -13.90
C PHE A 85 2.01 11.68 -13.08
N VAL A 86 2.87 10.67 -12.98
CA VAL A 86 4.12 10.75 -12.19
C VAL A 86 5.21 11.49 -12.97
N ASN A 87 5.33 11.20 -14.26
CA ASN A 87 6.21 11.86 -15.19
C ASN A 87 5.34 12.52 -16.26
N PRO A 88 4.98 13.80 -16.12
CA PRO A 88 4.06 14.47 -17.02
C PRO A 88 4.41 14.26 -18.49
N LYS A 89 3.60 13.46 -19.16
CA LYS A 89 3.67 13.18 -20.58
C LYS A 89 2.27 13.34 -21.15
N PHE A 90 2.23 13.65 -22.44
CA PHE A 90 0.97 13.71 -23.16
C PHE A 90 0.31 12.31 -23.18
N ILE A 91 -0.97 12.26 -22.81
CA ILE A 91 -1.78 11.04 -22.90
C ILE A 91 -2.45 11.07 -24.26
N ASP A 92 -1.94 10.28 -25.18
CA ASP A 92 -2.44 10.21 -26.56
C ASP A 92 -3.76 9.45 -26.64
N ASN A 93 -4.38 9.47 -27.84
CA ASN A 93 -5.68 8.85 -28.06
C ASN A 93 -5.60 7.32 -27.97
N GLU A 94 -4.46 6.69 -28.29
CA GLU A 94 -4.26 5.24 -28.15
C GLU A 94 -4.35 4.82 -26.68
N LEU A 95 -3.65 5.53 -25.80
CA LEU A 95 -3.68 5.26 -24.36
C LEU A 95 -5.06 5.50 -23.75
N LYS A 96 -5.77 6.55 -24.21
CA LYS A 96 -7.15 6.83 -23.77
C LYS A 96 -8.09 5.70 -24.20
N SER A 97 -8.06 5.30 -25.48
CA SER A 97 -8.88 4.20 -26.01
C SER A 97 -8.61 2.91 -25.24
N ASN A 98 -7.34 2.54 -25.05
CA ASN A 98 -6.98 1.36 -24.28
C ASN A 98 -7.52 1.36 -22.83
N ALA A 99 -7.63 2.53 -22.20
CA ALA A 99 -8.24 2.64 -20.88
C ALA A 99 -9.77 2.49 -20.93
N TYR A 100 -10.42 3.09 -21.92
CA TYR A 100 -11.87 3.05 -22.10
C TYR A 100 -12.36 1.65 -22.49
N ASP A 101 -11.69 0.98 -23.41
CA ASP A 101 -12.06 -0.36 -23.90
C ASP A 101 -11.94 -1.45 -22.83
N ARG A 102 -11.15 -1.19 -21.80
CA ARG A 102 -11.00 -2.09 -20.65
C ARG A 102 -12.01 -1.87 -19.53
N LEU A 103 -12.74 -0.77 -19.59
CA LEU A 103 -13.81 -0.52 -18.63
C LEU A 103 -14.98 -1.46 -18.88
N ASN A 104 -15.29 -2.23 -17.85
CA ASN A 104 -16.49 -3.05 -17.79
C ASN A 104 -17.16 -2.77 -16.45
N GLY A 105 -18.08 -1.81 -16.45
CA GLY A 105 -18.65 -1.22 -15.23
C GLY A 105 -17.73 -0.19 -14.59
N MET A 106 -17.62 -0.20 -13.26
CA MET A 106 -16.78 0.76 -12.52
C MET A 106 -15.29 0.50 -12.69
N GLY A 107 -14.57 1.53 -13.10
CA GLY A 107 -13.11 1.55 -13.05
C GLY A 107 -12.61 1.58 -11.60
N ARG A 108 -11.48 0.92 -11.36
CA ARG A 108 -10.81 0.93 -10.06
C ARG A 108 -9.33 1.21 -10.26
N PHE A 109 -8.78 2.00 -9.38
CA PHE A 109 -7.35 2.27 -9.33
C PHE A 109 -6.90 2.33 -7.87
N GLY A 110 -5.73 1.76 -7.58
CA GLY A 110 -5.10 1.85 -6.28
C GLY A 110 -3.60 2.06 -6.36
N LEU A 111 -3.08 2.76 -5.35
CA LEU A 111 -1.66 2.93 -5.13
C LEU A 111 -1.38 2.75 -3.65
N GLU A 112 -0.37 1.94 -3.35
CA GLU A 112 0.12 1.71 -1.99
C GLU A 112 1.62 1.99 -1.94
N LEU A 113 2.05 2.80 -0.97
CA LEU A 113 3.46 3.00 -0.60
C LEU A 113 3.59 2.73 0.90
N ASP A 114 4.55 1.91 1.26
CA ASP A 114 4.79 1.53 2.66
C ASP A 114 6.29 1.35 2.87
N PHE A 115 6.85 2.00 3.87
CA PHE A 115 8.24 1.84 4.25
C PHE A 115 8.42 2.04 5.75
N GLY A 116 9.35 1.31 6.31
CA GLY A 116 9.55 1.37 7.74
C GLY A 116 10.70 0.51 8.23
N VAL A 117 10.77 0.45 9.54
CA VAL A 117 11.66 -0.40 10.31
C VAL A 117 10.85 -1.22 11.30
N GLU A 118 11.19 -2.48 11.44
CA GLU A 118 10.67 -3.38 12.47
C GLU A 118 11.84 -4.00 13.24
N ALA A 119 11.71 -4.07 14.57
CA ALA A 119 12.65 -4.75 15.43
C ALA A 119 11.92 -5.72 16.34
N VAL A 120 12.51 -6.90 16.56
CA VAL A 120 12.03 -7.92 17.47
C VAL A 120 13.16 -8.25 18.42
N VAL A 121 12.92 -8.14 19.70
CA VAL A 121 13.96 -8.29 20.74
C VAL A 121 13.48 -9.25 21.82
N SER A 122 14.31 -10.23 22.13
CA SER A 122 14.16 -11.08 23.30
C SER A 122 15.11 -10.56 24.38
N PRO A 123 14.63 -9.92 25.46
CA PRO A 123 15.47 -9.17 26.38
C PRO A 123 16.54 -10.01 27.07
N ASP A 124 16.23 -11.26 27.38
CA ASP A 124 17.14 -12.18 28.04
C ASP A 124 16.95 -13.64 27.58
N SER A 125 17.79 -14.54 28.11
CA SER A 125 17.72 -15.97 27.79
C SER A 125 16.39 -16.61 28.20
N THR A 126 15.78 -16.18 29.28
CA THR A 126 14.50 -16.71 29.76
C THR A 126 13.37 -16.42 28.79
N TRP A 127 13.33 -15.19 28.27
CA TRP A 127 12.38 -14.81 27.24
C TRP A 127 12.63 -15.56 25.95
N HIS A 128 13.87 -15.70 25.59
CA HIS A 128 14.29 -16.41 24.41
C HIS A 128 13.89 -17.90 24.47
N ASP A 129 14.22 -18.58 25.58
CA ASP A 129 13.89 -20.00 25.77
C ASP A 129 12.36 -20.25 25.80
N ASN A 130 11.60 -19.29 26.28
CA ASN A 130 10.14 -19.31 26.27
C ASN A 130 9.52 -18.79 24.96
N LEU A 131 10.34 -18.50 23.94
CA LEU A 131 9.91 -17.98 22.65
C LEU A 131 9.01 -16.75 22.76
N GLN A 132 9.45 -15.81 23.58
CA GLN A 132 8.80 -14.53 23.81
C GLN A 132 9.66 -13.40 23.26
N ALA A 133 9.03 -12.36 22.77
CA ALA A 133 9.75 -11.18 22.29
C ALA A 133 8.89 -9.92 22.36
N ILE A 134 9.56 -8.78 22.52
CA ILE A 134 8.98 -7.45 22.33
C ILE A 134 9.21 -7.04 20.87
N THR A 135 8.25 -6.33 20.31
CA THR A 135 8.34 -5.80 18.95
C THR A 135 8.26 -4.29 18.99
N PHE A 136 9.01 -3.67 18.09
CA PHE A 136 8.97 -2.25 17.83
C PHE A 136 8.83 -2.07 16.33
N SER A 137 7.94 -1.20 15.89
CA SER A 137 7.86 -0.83 14.47
C SER A 137 7.56 0.64 14.31
N ALA A 138 8.17 1.25 13.30
CA ALA A 138 7.92 2.62 12.91
C ALA A 138 7.94 2.72 11.39
N GLY A 139 7.03 3.50 10.82
CA GLY A 139 6.97 3.61 9.38
C GLY A 139 6.02 4.70 8.90
N ARG A 140 5.90 4.72 7.58
CA ARG A 140 4.98 5.62 6.88
C ARG A 140 4.23 4.85 5.81
N GLN A 141 2.92 5.08 5.76
CA GLN A 141 2.05 4.56 4.73
C GLN A 141 1.39 5.68 3.95
N LEU A 142 1.23 5.45 2.66
CA LEU A 142 0.48 6.29 1.76
C LEU A 142 -0.38 5.38 0.88
N VAL A 143 -1.67 5.61 0.91
CA VAL A 143 -2.65 4.75 0.26
C VAL A 143 -3.63 5.61 -0.52
N TYR A 144 -3.85 5.23 -1.78
CA TYR A 144 -4.87 5.81 -2.65
C TYR A 144 -5.78 4.70 -3.17
N GLY A 145 -7.06 5.02 -3.28
CA GLY A 145 -8.05 4.19 -3.93
C GLY A 145 -9.05 5.06 -4.68
N ALA A 146 -9.44 4.65 -5.88
CA ALA A 146 -10.47 5.31 -6.65
C ALA A 146 -11.41 4.28 -7.28
N GLU A 147 -12.69 4.66 -7.32
CA GLU A 147 -13.73 4.05 -8.16
C GLU A 147 -14.33 5.13 -9.03
N PHE A 148 -14.51 4.86 -10.32
CA PHE A 148 -14.97 5.88 -11.26
C PHE A 148 -15.81 5.25 -12.38
N SER A 149 -16.83 6.02 -12.83
CA SER A 149 -17.62 5.67 -14.01
C SER A 149 -16.81 5.86 -15.28
N GLU A 150 -17.22 5.21 -16.36
CA GLU A 150 -16.61 5.40 -17.68
C GLU A 150 -16.75 6.85 -18.15
N ASP A 151 -17.93 7.43 -17.97
CA ASP A 151 -18.19 8.79 -18.39
C ASP A 151 -17.33 9.81 -17.65
N LEU A 152 -17.07 9.58 -16.34
CA LEU A 152 -16.16 10.43 -15.59
C LEU A 152 -14.74 10.36 -16.17
N LEU A 153 -14.24 9.15 -16.46
CA LEU A 153 -12.91 8.97 -17.03
C LEU A 153 -12.81 9.63 -18.42
N ARG A 154 -13.81 9.41 -19.28
CA ARG A 154 -13.88 10.03 -20.61
C ARG A 154 -13.94 11.55 -20.53
N THR A 155 -14.80 12.09 -19.68
CA THR A 155 -14.96 13.55 -19.51
C THR A 155 -13.66 14.20 -19.02
N VAL A 156 -12.97 13.59 -18.05
CA VAL A 156 -11.71 14.13 -17.50
C VAL A 156 -10.58 14.16 -18.54
N PHE A 157 -10.47 13.13 -19.40
CA PHE A 157 -9.33 12.99 -20.31
C PHE A 157 -9.62 13.33 -21.77
N SER A 158 -10.86 13.33 -22.20
CA SER A 158 -11.26 13.67 -23.56
C SER A 158 -12.14 14.92 -23.64
N GLY A 159 -12.57 15.44 -22.48
CA GLY A 159 -13.47 16.59 -22.40
C GLY A 159 -14.95 16.18 -22.61
N ASN A 160 -15.81 17.16 -22.50
CA ASN A 160 -17.27 16.98 -22.59
C ASN A 160 -17.83 17.01 -24.02
N ALA A 161 -17.04 17.35 -25.03
CA ALA A 161 -17.49 17.46 -26.40
C ALA A 161 -18.08 16.15 -26.97
N ALA A 162 -17.58 14.99 -26.48
CA ALA A 162 -18.11 13.68 -26.84
C ALA A 162 -19.58 13.44 -26.35
N TYR A 163 -20.05 14.28 -25.42
CA TYR A 163 -21.38 14.23 -24.82
C TYR A 163 -22.28 15.38 -25.30
N ALA A 164 -21.98 15.98 -26.47
CA ALA A 164 -22.87 16.99 -27.08
C ALA A 164 -24.29 16.41 -27.26
N ASP A 165 -25.30 17.13 -26.75
CA ASP A 165 -26.70 16.68 -26.65
C ASP A 165 -26.92 15.42 -25.79
N GLN A 166 -25.98 15.12 -24.89
CA GLN A 166 -26.05 13.95 -24.04
C GLN A 166 -25.64 14.30 -22.59
N THR A 167 -26.01 13.41 -21.67
CA THR A 167 -25.63 13.51 -20.26
C THR A 167 -24.60 12.46 -19.92
N ALA A 168 -23.39 12.89 -19.51
CA ALA A 168 -22.40 12.04 -18.90
C ALA A 168 -22.80 11.72 -17.45
N ASN A 169 -22.69 10.43 -17.06
CA ASN A 169 -23.06 9.95 -15.74
C ASN A 169 -21.81 9.69 -14.87
N PHE A 170 -21.75 10.30 -13.71
CA PHE A 170 -20.62 10.21 -12.77
C PHE A 170 -20.98 9.47 -11.47
N ASP A 171 -22.14 8.81 -11.44
CA ASP A 171 -22.67 8.17 -10.24
C ASP A 171 -21.69 7.19 -9.61
N ASN A 172 -21.71 7.15 -8.28
CA ASN A 172 -20.90 6.25 -7.46
C ASN A 172 -19.38 6.40 -7.63
N SER A 173 -18.93 7.50 -8.23
CA SER A 173 -17.50 7.78 -8.36
C SER A 173 -16.93 8.26 -7.03
N LYS A 174 -15.78 7.75 -6.63
CA LYS A 174 -15.20 7.98 -5.32
C LYS A 174 -13.69 8.04 -5.41
N LEU A 175 -13.08 8.86 -4.54
CA LEU A 175 -11.64 8.96 -4.35
C LEU A 175 -11.32 8.93 -2.87
N TYR A 176 -10.37 8.11 -2.51
CA TYR A 176 -9.83 7.99 -1.15
C TYR A 176 -8.32 8.10 -1.18
N ALA A 177 -7.75 8.94 -0.35
CA ALA A 177 -6.32 9.06 -0.16
C ALA A 177 -6.01 9.29 1.31
N ILE A 178 -5.05 8.55 1.86
CA ILE A 178 -4.58 8.74 3.22
C ILE A 178 -3.07 8.52 3.31
N GLY A 179 -2.40 9.44 4.01
CA GLY A 179 -1.01 9.31 4.40
C GLY A 179 -0.88 9.44 5.90
N TYR A 180 -0.13 8.54 6.53
CA TYR A 180 0.15 8.59 7.97
C TYR A 180 1.50 7.98 8.31
N GLN A 181 2.05 8.40 9.45
CA GLN A 181 3.19 7.81 10.11
C GLN A 181 2.70 7.03 11.33
N TYR A 182 3.40 5.97 11.69
CA TYR A 182 3.06 5.19 12.88
C TYR A 182 4.30 4.78 13.66
N PHE A 183 4.06 4.54 14.95
CA PHE A 183 4.97 3.88 15.85
C PHE A 183 4.17 2.84 16.64
N LYS A 184 4.67 1.61 16.72
CA LYS A 184 4.01 0.51 17.44
C LYS A 184 5.01 -0.19 18.37
N ILE A 185 4.50 -0.63 19.50
CA ILE A 185 5.16 -1.55 20.40
C ILE A 185 4.26 -2.77 20.59
N GLY A 186 4.85 -3.93 20.74
CA GLY A 186 4.04 -5.14 20.86
C GLY A 186 4.76 -6.28 21.56
N TYR A 187 4.02 -7.36 21.64
CA TYR A 187 4.45 -8.58 22.27
C TYR A 187 4.13 -9.78 21.37
N ARG A 188 5.04 -10.73 21.36
CA ARG A 188 4.89 -11.99 20.62
C ARG A 188 5.22 -13.16 21.53
N LYS A 189 4.48 -14.26 21.36
CA LYS A 189 4.71 -15.50 22.07
C LYS A 189 4.37 -16.69 21.22
N GLN A 190 5.22 -17.73 21.31
CA GLN A 190 4.90 -19.05 20.79
C GLN A 190 4.71 -20.00 21.99
N LEU A 191 3.61 -20.73 21.97
CA LEU A 191 3.33 -21.80 22.91
C LEU A 191 3.90 -23.10 22.34
N SER A 192 5.04 -23.53 22.84
CA SER A 192 5.81 -24.63 22.26
C SER A 192 5.06 -25.97 22.24
N LYS A 193 4.23 -26.24 23.27
CA LYS A 193 3.42 -27.48 23.35
C LYS A 193 2.34 -27.56 22.28
N ASP A 194 1.73 -26.41 21.93
CA ASP A 194 0.56 -26.35 21.06
C ASP A 194 0.89 -25.93 19.62
N ARG A 195 2.19 -25.65 19.33
CA ARG A 195 2.63 -25.14 18.01
C ARG A 195 1.80 -23.94 17.55
N PHE A 196 1.31 -23.21 18.50
CA PHE A 196 0.50 -22.02 18.32
C PHE A 196 1.32 -20.81 18.72
N GLY A 197 1.25 -19.76 17.96
CA GLY A 197 1.84 -18.48 18.30
C GLY A 197 0.88 -17.34 18.04
N PHE A 198 1.05 -16.25 18.77
CA PHE A 198 0.28 -15.03 18.59
C PHE A 198 1.15 -13.81 18.73
N PHE A 199 0.68 -12.71 18.20
CA PHE A 199 1.27 -11.40 18.43
C PHE A 199 0.18 -10.34 18.59
N THR A 200 0.54 -9.28 19.29
CA THR A 200 -0.25 -8.07 19.41
C THR A 200 0.68 -6.86 19.41
N ASN A 201 0.32 -5.83 18.67
CA ASN A 201 1.00 -4.55 18.69
C ASN A 201 -0.01 -3.44 18.98
N PHE A 202 0.39 -2.45 19.74
CA PHE A 202 -0.34 -1.22 19.95
C PHE A 202 0.52 -0.05 19.48
N GLY A 203 -0.12 0.95 18.91
CA GLY A 203 0.62 2.06 18.38
C GLY A 203 -0.15 3.36 18.30
N PHE A 204 0.64 4.38 18.03
CA PHE A 204 0.21 5.73 17.76
C PHE A 204 0.35 6.02 16.27
N ALA A 205 -0.65 6.68 15.69
CA ALA A 205 -0.65 7.14 14.30
C ALA A 205 -0.72 8.66 14.23
N ARG A 206 0.05 9.24 13.32
CA ARG A 206 0.02 10.66 13.00
C ARG A 206 -0.40 10.84 11.55
N GLY A 207 -1.55 11.48 11.34
CA GLY A 207 -2.04 11.83 10.01
C GLY A 207 -1.16 12.86 9.33
N LEU A 208 -0.92 12.67 8.04
CA LEU A 208 -0.17 13.59 7.18
C LEU A 208 -1.09 14.30 6.21
N ASN A 209 -1.93 13.55 5.54
CA ASN A 209 -2.95 14.01 4.60
C ASN A 209 -4.08 13.00 4.51
N HIS A 210 -5.28 13.49 4.28
CA HIS A 210 -6.44 12.68 3.98
C HIS A 210 -7.36 13.40 3.02
N THR A 211 -7.87 12.68 2.03
CA THR A 211 -8.89 13.15 1.10
C THR A 211 -9.90 12.03 0.89
N ASP A 212 -11.16 12.34 1.04
CA ASP A 212 -12.27 11.41 0.82
C ASP A 212 -13.34 12.15 0.03
N ILE A 213 -13.53 11.77 -1.22
CA ILE A 213 -14.53 12.33 -2.14
C ILE A 213 -15.50 11.22 -2.48
N GLN A 214 -16.77 11.45 -2.27
CA GLN A 214 -17.83 10.50 -2.58
C GLN A 214 -18.91 11.21 -3.39
N LEU A 215 -19.06 10.80 -4.62
CA LEU A 215 -20.09 11.25 -5.52
C LEU A 215 -21.18 10.18 -5.58
N ASN A 216 -22.27 10.38 -4.85
CA ASN A 216 -23.39 9.44 -4.84
C ASN A 216 -24.15 9.45 -6.17
N SER A 217 -24.43 10.67 -6.66
CA SER A 217 -24.92 10.91 -8.02
C SER A 217 -24.25 12.14 -8.60
N GLY A 218 -23.97 12.10 -9.87
CA GLY A 218 -23.39 13.22 -10.60
C GLY A 218 -23.65 13.12 -12.08
N SER A 219 -23.95 14.24 -12.71
CA SER A 219 -24.18 14.29 -14.14
C SER A 219 -23.71 15.59 -14.76
N LEU A 220 -23.31 15.51 -16.01
CA LEU A 220 -22.93 16.64 -16.84
C LEU A 220 -23.65 16.56 -18.18
N TYR A 221 -24.68 17.38 -18.38
CA TYR A 221 -25.26 17.56 -19.71
C TYR A 221 -24.47 18.63 -20.49
N THR A 222 -24.15 18.33 -21.72
CA THR A 222 -23.50 19.24 -22.66
C THR A 222 -24.48 19.67 -23.76
N GLU A 223 -24.74 20.95 -23.83
CA GLU A 223 -25.59 21.51 -24.88
C GLU A 223 -24.92 21.33 -26.26
N PRO A 224 -25.69 21.04 -27.34
CA PRO A 224 -25.14 20.69 -28.66
C PRO A 224 -24.12 21.66 -29.24
N SER A 225 -24.34 22.98 -29.05
CA SER A 225 -23.40 24.02 -29.51
C SER A 225 -22.30 24.36 -28.49
N GLY A 226 -22.32 23.71 -27.32
CA GLY A 226 -21.33 23.95 -26.26
C GLY A 226 -21.49 25.29 -25.51
N GLN A 227 -22.61 25.98 -25.70
CA GLN A 227 -22.83 27.30 -25.09
C GLN A 227 -23.07 27.21 -23.58
N TRP A 228 -23.57 26.09 -23.08
CA TRP A 228 -23.81 25.88 -21.66
C TRP A 228 -23.68 24.37 -21.28
N LEU A 229 -23.45 24.18 -19.99
CA LEU A 229 -23.37 22.86 -19.36
C LEU A 229 -24.32 22.86 -18.15
N ASP A 230 -25.11 21.80 -17.97
CA ASP A 230 -25.81 21.56 -16.72
C ASP A 230 -25.05 20.54 -15.89
N LEU A 231 -24.61 20.94 -14.71
CA LEU A 231 -23.94 20.08 -13.75
C LEU A 231 -24.87 19.80 -12.57
N ALA A 232 -25.07 18.54 -12.25
CA ALA A 232 -25.69 18.09 -11.02
C ALA A 232 -24.69 17.31 -10.18
N TRP A 233 -24.69 17.54 -8.88
CA TRP A 233 -23.76 16.94 -7.94
C TRP A 233 -24.48 16.64 -6.62
N ASN A 234 -24.46 15.36 -6.21
CA ASN A 234 -24.83 14.93 -4.87
C ASN A 234 -23.69 14.12 -4.27
N GLY A 235 -23.07 14.60 -3.21
CA GLY A 235 -21.91 13.94 -2.66
C GLY A 235 -21.33 14.61 -1.43
N SER A 236 -20.19 14.08 -0.99
CA SER A 236 -19.41 14.61 0.12
C SER A 236 -17.94 14.75 -0.24
N TYR A 237 -17.32 15.70 0.36
CA TYR A 237 -15.89 15.99 0.24
C TYR A 237 -15.31 16.22 1.62
N PHE A 238 -14.24 15.53 1.92
CA PHE A 238 -13.42 15.75 3.08
C PHE A 238 -11.96 15.88 2.67
N THR A 239 -11.26 16.88 3.15
CA THR A 239 -9.81 16.95 2.99
C THR A 239 -9.16 17.52 4.23
N SER A 240 -8.03 16.96 4.59
CA SER A 240 -7.14 17.45 5.62
C SER A 240 -5.72 17.34 5.12
N THR A 241 -5.07 18.46 4.94
CA THR A 241 -3.66 18.53 4.59
C THR A 241 -2.89 19.17 5.74
N ARG A 242 -1.69 18.70 5.97
CA ARG A 242 -0.81 19.34 6.94
C ARG A 242 -0.39 20.72 6.42
N SER A 243 -0.95 21.78 6.97
CA SER A 243 -0.69 23.15 6.53
C SER A 243 0.72 23.66 6.89
N SER A 244 1.44 22.99 7.83
CA SER A 244 2.80 23.40 8.19
C SER A 244 3.70 22.20 8.47
N ASN A 245 4.99 22.35 8.12
CA ASN A 245 6.03 21.38 8.48
C ASN A 245 6.47 21.48 9.94
N ARG A 246 5.87 22.34 10.75
CA ARG A 246 6.25 22.59 12.14
C ARG A 246 5.69 21.50 13.05
N MET A 247 6.56 20.89 13.86
CA MET A 247 6.12 20.01 14.95
C MET A 247 5.29 20.83 15.95
N GLY A 248 4.06 20.44 16.19
CA GLY A 248 3.22 20.99 17.25
C GLY A 248 1.95 21.73 16.83
N GLU A 249 1.80 22.12 15.56
CA GLU A 249 0.57 22.79 15.12
C GLU A 249 -0.49 21.76 14.73
N ASN A 250 -1.56 21.65 15.54
CA ASN A 250 -2.78 20.85 15.34
C ASN A 250 -2.55 19.48 14.69
N PRO A 251 -1.84 18.55 15.35
CA PRO A 251 -1.56 17.25 14.77
C PRO A 251 -2.85 16.43 14.69
N SER A 252 -3.09 15.84 13.52
CA SER A 252 -4.08 14.78 13.39
C SER A 252 -3.48 13.50 13.96
N ASN A 253 -4.05 13.00 15.04
CA ASN A 253 -3.52 11.89 15.79
C ASN A 253 -4.53 10.76 15.93
N GLY A 254 -4.04 9.55 16.15
CA GLY A 254 -4.86 8.37 16.33
C GLY A 254 -4.12 7.21 16.94
N TYR A 255 -4.82 6.11 17.08
CA TYR A 255 -4.31 4.87 17.62
C TYR A 255 -4.57 3.73 16.65
N LEU A 256 -3.72 2.73 16.72
CA LEU A 256 -3.86 1.54 15.90
C LEU A 256 -3.35 0.31 16.64
N MET A 257 -3.86 -0.84 16.24
CA MET A 257 -3.41 -2.12 16.77
C MET A 257 -3.30 -3.18 15.67
N ASP A 258 -2.40 -4.11 15.90
CA ASP A 258 -2.28 -5.33 15.10
C ASP A 258 -2.51 -6.54 16.01
N LEU A 259 -3.17 -7.54 15.47
CA LEU A 259 -3.38 -8.83 16.13
C LEU A 259 -3.14 -9.94 15.11
N GLY A 260 -2.56 -11.02 15.54
CA GLY A 260 -2.43 -12.18 14.69
C GLY A 260 -2.05 -13.44 15.43
N PHE A 261 -2.26 -14.54 14.74
CA PHE A 261 -1.89 -15.86 15.23
C PHE A 261 -1.41 -16.75 14.10
N TYR A 262 -0.72 -17.79 14.47
CA TYR A 262 -0.42 -18.91 13.58
C TYR A 262 -0.48 -20.23 14.33
N LYS A 263 -0.70 -21.31 13.58
CA LYS A 263 -0.71 -22.68 14.09
C LYS A 263 -0.07 -23.62 13.07
N PHE A 264 0.83 -24.48 13.54
CA PHE A 264 1.29 -25.62 12.75
C PHE A 264 0.28 -26.76 12.86
N LEU A 265 -0.19 -27.24 11.71
CA LEU A 265 -1.27 -28.21 11.64
C LEU A 265 -0.79 -29.65 11.77
N ASP A 266 0.51 -29.90 11.51
CA ASP A 266 1.11 -31.22 11.57
C ASP A 266 2.34 -31.26 12.49
N GLN A 267 2.71 -32.48 12.90
CA GLN A 267 3.87 -32.69 13.78
C GLN A 267 5.21 -32.47 13.11
N LYS A 268 5.25 -32.53 11.81
CA LYS A 268 6.48 -32.38 11.02
C LYS A 268 6.70 -30.94 10.55
N TYR A 269 5.81 -29.99 10.94
CA TYR A 269 5.89 -28.58 10.57
C TYR A 269 5.82 -28.29 9.07
N HIS A 270 5.17 -29.19 8.29
CA HIS A 270 4.96 -28.94 6.87
C HIS A 270 3.90 -27.88 6.64
N TRP A 271 2.83 -27.91 7.42
CA TRP A 271 1.69 -27.03 7.24
C TRP A 271 1.57 -25.99 8.34
N LYS A 272 1.45 -24.72 7.94
CA LYS A 272 1.22 -23.59 8.84
C LYS A 272 0.04 -22.77 8.36
N LEU A 273 -0.96 -22.62 9.22
CA LEU A 273 -2.06 -21.67 9.05
C LEU A 273 -1.73 -20.41 9.82
N SER A 274 -1.97 -19.25 9.24
CA SER A 274 -1.85 -17.95 9.92
C SER A 274 -3.01 -17.02 9.54
N ALA A 275 -3.40 -16.16 10.47
CA ALA A 275 -4.33 -15.07 10.21
C ALA A 275 -3.93 -13.84 11.02
N SER A 276 -4.20 -12.67 10.47
CA SER A 276 -3.90 -11.40 11.13
C SER A 276 -4.84 -10.27 10.69
N VAL A 277 -5.00 -9.32 11.59
CA VAL A 277 -5.52 -7.98 11.30
C VAL A 277 -4.43 -6.98 11.65
N LYS A 278 -4.19 -6.02 10.76
CA LYS A 278 -3.18 -4.97 10.93
C LYS A 278 -3.80 -3.60 10.75
N ASP A 279 -3.20 -2.60 11.42
CA ASP A 279 -3.62 -1.20 11.33
C ASP A 279 -5.10 -0.97 11.69
N LEU A 280 -5.67 -1.83 12.55
CA LEU A 280 -7.03 -1.63 13.05
C LEU A 280 -7.03 -0.43 13.98
N GLY A 281 -7.56 0.70 13.53
CA GLY A 281 -7.49 1.94 14.27
C GLY A 281 -8.15 3.11 13.54
N PHE A 282 -7.89 4.30 14.06
CA PHE A 282 -8.46 5.55 13.56
C PHE A 282 -7.49 6.71 13.72
N ILE A 283 -7.74 7.78 12.98
CA ILE A 283 -7.12 9.09 13.16
C ILE A 283 -8.24 10.12 13.32
N THR A 284 -8.12 10.96 14.34
CA THR A 284 -8.94 12.17 14.48
C THR A 284 -8.22 13.30 13.76
N TRP A 285 -8.81 13.74 12.65
CA TRP A 285 -8.31 14.83 11.84
C TRP A 285 -8.64 16.15 12.53
N ASN A 286 -7.76 17.12 12.39
CA ASN A 286 -7.88 18.39 13.12
C ASN A 286 -9.08 19.22 12.65
N ALA A 287 -9.45 20.22 13.46
CA ALA A 287 -10.58 21.12 13.20
C ALA A 287 -10.38 22.08 12.01
N GLN A 288 -9.21 22.08 11.36
CA GLN A 288 -8.94 22.84 10.13
C GLN A 288 -9.22 22.04 8.86
N SER A 289 -9.71 20.81 9.01
CA SER A 289 -10.10 19.97 7.88
C SER A 289 -11.36 20.53 7.21
N ASP A 290 -11.36 20.52 5.89
CA ASP A 290 -12.52 20.95 5.09
C ASP A 290 -13.48 19.77 4.96
N ASN A 291 -14.72 19.99 5.32
CA ASN A 291 -15.79 19.01 5.23
C ASN A 291 -17.05 19.66 4.66
N PHE A 292 -17.58 19.13 3.58
CA PHE A 292 -18.87 19.59 3.08
C PHE A 292 -19.65 18.44 2.44
N LYS A 293 -20.97 18.55 2.53
CA LYS A 293 -21.92 17.72 1.81
C LYS A 293 -22.78 18.60 0.94
N ARG A 294 -23.03 18.18 -0.27
CA ARG A 294 -23.77 18.97 -1.26
C ARG A 294 -24.75 18.12 -2.02
N ASP A 295 -25.88 18.73 -2.26
CA ASP A 295 -26.86 18.34 -3.25
C ASP A 295 -27.21 19.62 -4.03
N THR A 296 -26.70 19.77 -5.22
CA THR A 296 -26.82 20.98 -6.01
C THR A 296 -26.81 20.72 -7.50
N SER A 297 -27.50 21.59 -8.22
CA SER A 297 -27.42 21.64 -9.67
C SER A 297 -27.28 23.10 -10.12
N PHE A 298 -26.51 23.33 -11.15
CA PHE A 298 -26.36 24.66 -11.73
C PHE A 298 -26.01 24.59 -13.21
N ARG A 299 -26.37 25.66 -13.92
CA ARG A 299 -25.99 25.89 -15.31
C ARG A 299 -24.75 26.72 -15.38
N PHE A 300 -23.76 26.24 -16.11
CA PHE A 300 -22.55 26.95 -16.44
C PHE A 300 -22.61 27.40 -17.91
N THR A 301 -22.63 28.71 -18.14
CA THR A 301 -22.78 29.32 -19.46
C THR A 301 -21.45 29.84 -20.05
N GLY A 302 -20.34 29.26 -19.57
CA GLY A 302 -18.98 29.67 -19.99
C GLY A 302 -18.45 30.87 -19.22
N LEU A 303 -17.27 31.33 -19.64
CA LEU A 303 -16.58 32.49 -19.10
C LEU A 303 -16.84 33.69 -20.01
N GLN A 304 -17.35 34.78 -19.47
CA GLN A 304 -17.44 36.02 -20.22
C GLN A 304 -16.08 36.72 -20.15
N PHE A 305 -15.36 36.75 -21.25
CA PHE A 305 -14.15 37.57 -21.40
C PHE A 305 -14.59 38.91 -21.97
N TYR A 306 -14.42 39.98 -21.21
CA TYR A 306 -14.76 41.34 -21.67
C TYR A 306 -13.66 41.97 -22.53
N ASP A 307 -12.41 41.50 -22.42
CA ASP A 307 -11.31 42.00 -23.24
C ASP A 307 -10.22 40.91 -23.37
N VAL A 308 -10.10 40.35 -24.58
CA VAL A 308 -9.09 39.32 -24.91
C VAL A 308 -7.68 39.92 -25.08
N LEU A 309 -7.59 41.24 -25.28
CA LEU A 309 -6.33 41.93 -25.52
C LEU A 309 -5.65 42.45 -24.24
N ASN A 310 -6.42 42.58 -23.16
CA ASN A 310 -5.92 42.97 -21.83
C ASN A 310 -6.02 41.75 -20.87
N TYR A 311 -5.43 40.64 -21.27
CA TYR A 311 -5.38 39.45 -20.44
C TYR A 311 -4.45 39.64 -19.25
N ASP A 312 -5.04 39.89 -18.06
CA ASP A 312 -4.32 39.95 -16.80
C ASP A 312 -4.50 38.57 -16.10
N ASP A 313 -3.43 38.04 -15.48
CA ASP A 313 -3.43 36.73 -14.78
C ASP A 313 -4.53 36.61 -13.69
N THR A 314 -5.10 37.72 -13.28
CA THR A 314 -6.25 37.79 -12.34
C THR A 314 -7.55 37.26 -12.92
N THR A 315 -7.67 37.10 -14.23
CA THR A 315 -8.85 36.52 -14.90
C THR A 315 -8.92 34.96 -14.82
N LEU A 316 -7.85 34.29 -14.42
CA LEU A 316 -7.84 32.87 -14.11
C LEU A 316 -8.48 32.48 -12.75
N VAL A 317 -9.02 33.46 -12.03
CA VAL A 317 -9.82 33.27 -10.80
C VAL A 317 -11.12 32.46 -11.05
N VAL A 318 -11.38 32.06 -12.26
CA VAL A 318 -12.62 31.36 -12.65
C VAL A 318 -12.68 29.93 -12.17
N GLY A 319 -11.53 29.26 -12.08
CA GLY A 319 -11.45 27.94 -11.42
C GLY A 319 -11.95 28.02 -9.98
N ASP A 320 -11.61 29.11 -9.27
CA ASP A 320 -12.05 29.36 -7.91
C ASP A 320 -13.54 29.68 -7.82
N SER A 321 -14.14 30.34 -8.81
CA SER A 321 -15.59 30.66 -8.79
C SER A 321 -16.46 29.42 -9.07
N LEU A 322 -16.06 28.52 -9.97
CA LEU A 322 -16.73 27.25 -10.21
C LEU A 322 -16.57 26.34 -9.00
N LEU A 323 -15.34 26.21 -8.47
CA LEU A 323 -15.05 25.45 -7.26
C LEU A 323 -15.77 26.01 -6.04
N SER A 324 -15.89 27.34 -5.90
CA SER A 324 -16.62 27.96 -4.80
C SER A 324 -18.13 27.70 -4.88
N ARG A 325 -18.71 27.66 -6.07
CA ARG A 325 -20.13 27.26 -6.28
C ARG A 325 -20.35 25.78 -5.96
N LEU A 326 -19.40 24.92 -6.30
CA LEU A 326 -19.42 23.50 -5.95
C LEU A 326 -19.21 23.30 -4.45
N ARG A 327 -18.26 24.00 -3.84
CA ARG A 327 -17.91 23.86 -2.41
C ARG A 327 -18.96 24.50 -1.50
N GLY A 328 -19.53 25.68 -1.87
CA GLY A 328 -20.41 26.47 -1.03
C GLY A 328 -19.74 26.90 0.27
N ALA A 329 -20.50 26.97 1.38
CA ALA A 329 -19.94 27.25 2.70
C ALA A 329 -19.14 26.03 3.16
N GLU A 330 -17.81 26.17 3.25
CA GLU A 330 -16.92 25.17 3.82
C GLU A 330 -17.12 25.14 5.34
N GLU A 331 -17.35 23.96 5.88
CA GLU A 331 -17.35 23.75 7.32
C GLU A 331 -15.99 23.22 7.74
N LYS A 332 -15.33 23.96 8.62
CA LYS A 332 -14.12 23.49 9.28
C LYS A 332 -14.52 22.58 10.45
N ALA A 333 -14.21 21.30 10.35
CA ALA A 333 -14.60 20.33 11.35
C ALA A 333 -13.51 19.31 11.65
N SER A 334 -13.42 18.92 12.91
CA SER A 334 -12.66 17.72 13.29
C SER A 334 -13.48 16.48 12.97
N GLU A 335 -12.86 15.48 12.35
CA GLU A 335 -13.53 14.25 12.02
C GLU A 335 -12.64 13.02 12.30
N MET A 336 -13.24 11.99 12.87
CA MET A 336 -12.58 10.71 13.10
C MET A 336 -12.78 9.79 11.89
N LYS A 337 -11.68 9.33 11.29
CA LYS A 337 -11.68 8.39 10.17
C LYS A 337 -10.94 7.12 10.53
N LEU A 338 -11.52 5.97 10.13
CA LEU A 338 -10.88 4.68 10.28
C LEU A 338 -9.69 4.55 9.34
N LEU A 339 -8.60 3.99 9.85
CA LEU A 339 -7.43 3.63 9.05
C LEU A 339 -7.74 2.51 8.04
N PRO A 340 -6.96 2.40 6.97
CA PRO A 340 -7.10 1.33 5.99
C PRO A 340 -6.56 0.00 6.56
N PHE A 341 -7.25 -0.56 7.54
CA PHE A 341 -6.87 -1.83 8.15
C PHE A 341 -6.83 -2.97 7.14
N GLN A 342 -6.01 -3.96 7.43
CA GLN A 342 -5.81 -5.12 6.58
C GLN A 342 -6.15 -6.41 7.31
N LEU A 343 -6.90 -7.27 6.63
CA LEU A 343 -7.15 -8.66 7.02
C LEU A 343 -6.34 -9.57 6.11
N GLN A 344 -5.73 -10.60 6.68
CA GLN A 344 -4.93 -11.56 5.93
C GLN A 344 -5.07 -12.95 6.54
N ALA A 345 -5.16 -13.95 5.66
CA ALA A 345 -5.09 -15.35 6.03
C ALA A 345 -4.22 -16.10 5.05
N GLU A 346 -3.39 -17.02 5.52
CA GLU A 346 -2.46 -17.80 4.70
C GLU A 346 -2.35 -19.24 5.18
N LEU A 347 -2.28 -20.14 4.21
CA LEU A 347 -1.89 -21.52 4.39
C LEU A 347 -0.56 -21.74 3.68
N ARG A 348 0.45 -22.18 4.44
CA ARG A 348 1.81 -22.45 3.94
C ARG A 348 2.11 -23.94 4.00
N TYR A 349 2.75 -24.43 2.95
CA TYR A 349 3.26 -25.78 2.87
C TYR A 349 4.76 -25.78 2.58
N LEU A 350 5.54 -26.33 3.50
CA LEU A 350 6.99 -26.51 3.37
C LEU A 350 7.26 -27.96 2.97
N ALA A 351 7.64 -28.19 1.72
CA ALA A 351 7.79 -29.54 1.16
C ALA A 351 8.86 -30.36 1.88
N ASP A 352 9.97 -29.73 2.24
CA ASP A 352 11.03 -30.36 3.02
C ASP A 352 11.48 -29.42 4.16
N PRO A 353 11.00 -29.66 5.39
CA PRO A 353 11.39 -28.84 6.53
C PRO A 353 12.89 -28.85 6.85
N LYS A 354 13.61 -29.89 6.44
CA LYS A 354 15.07 -29.99 6.71
C LYS A 354 15.90 -29.10 5.80
N THR A 355 15.54 -29.03 4.52
CA THR A 355 16.30 -28.24 3.53
C THR A 355 15.70 -26.88 3.27
N GLY A 356 14.40 -26.70 3.57
CA GLY A 356 13.68 -25.48 3.24
C GLY A 356 13.66 -25.17 1.74
N ARG A 357 13.75 -26.20 0.89
CA ARG A 357 13.98 -26.03 -0.54
C ARG A 357 12.79 -25.45 -1.29
N LEU A 358 11.58 -25.85 -0.91
CA LEU A 358 10.35 -25.39 -1.55
C LEU A 358 9.31 -25.04 -0.50
N LEU A 359 8.84 -23.81 -0.54
CA LEU A 359 7.72 -23.32 0.22
C LEU A 359 6.61 -22.88 -0.74
N LEU A 360 5.42 -23.43 -0.54
CA LEU A 360 4.22 -22.97 -1.23
C LEU A 360 3.32 -22.21 -0.25
N THR A 361 2.67 -21.17 -0.71
CA THR A 361 1.74 -20.39 0.08
C THR A 361 0.50 -20.06 -0.72
N ALA A 362 -0.66 -20.38 -0.18
CA ALA A 362 -1.94 -19.89 -0.64
C ALA A 362 -2.48 -18.88 0.39
N GLY A 363 -3.01 -17.76 -0.06
CA GLY A 363 -3.46 -16.71 0.85
C GLY A 363 -4.60 -15.89 0.31
N ALA A 364 -5.26 -15.19 1.22
CA ALA A 364 -6.25 -14.17 0.93
C ALA A 364 -5.94 -12.92 1.74
N ARG A 365 -6.03 -11.76 1.11
CA ARG A 365 -5.81 -10.44 1.70
C ARG A 365 -6.97 -9.52 1.35
N TYR A 366 -7.43 -8.77 2.32
CA TYR A 366 -8.33 -7.64 2.13
C TYR A 366 -7.78 -6.44 2.87
N ARG A 367 -7.74 -5.31 2.23
CA ARG A 367 -7.42 -4.03 2.87
C ARG A 367 -8.59 -3.08 2.67
N ARG A 368 -8.98 -2.39 3.74
CA ARG A 368 -10.05 -1.40 3.68
C ARG A 368 -9.61 -0.15 2.92
N ILE A 369 -9.53 -0.28 1.63
CA ILE A 369 -9.24 0.80 0.67
C ILE A 369 -10.38 0.83 -0.33
N LEU A 370 -10.80 2.01 -0.71
CA LEU A 370 -11.82 2.19 -1.76
C LEU A 370 -11.39 1.50 -3.05
N GLY A 371 -12.30 0.74 -3.65
CA GLY A 371 -12.07 0.00 -4.89
C GLY A 371 -11.28 -1.31 -4.74
N MET A 372 -10.72 -1.59 -3.58
CA MET A 372 -10.00 -2.84 -3.35
C MET A 372 -10.96 -4.00 -3.06
N ARG A 373 -10.84 -5.07 -3.83
CA ARG A 373 -11.50 -6.37 -3.58
C ARG A 373 -10.58 -7.28 -2.78
N VAL A 374 -11.12 -8.41 -2.30
CA VAL A 374 -10.28 -9.48 -1.75
C VAL A 374 -9.28 -9.92 -2.81
N GLU A 375 -8.03 -10.00 -2.41
CA GLU A 375 -6.93 -10.48 -3.25
C GLU A 375 -6.54 -11.89 -2.82
N TYR A 376 -6.64 -12.84 -3.71
CA TYR A 376 -6.19 -14.22 -3.53
C TYR A 376 -4.80 -14.38 -4.11
N SER A 377 -3.96 -15.16 -3.47
CA SER A 377 -2.58 -15.37 -3.92
C SER A 377 -2.17 -16.82 -3.84
N LEU A 378 -1.37 -17.24 -4.82
CA LEU A 378 -0.64 -18.51 -4.83
C LEU A 378 0.82 -18.20 -5.12
N ARG A 379 1.74 -18.67 -4.27
CA ARG A 379 3.15 -18.32 -4.32
C ARG A 379 4.03 -19.52 -4.07
N GLY A 380 5.16 -19.54 -4.76
CA GLY A 380 6.23 -20.51 -4.56
C GLY A 380 7.54 -19.80 -4.27
N ASN A 381 8.28 -20.31 -3.29
CA ASN A 381 9.63 -19.89 -2.99
C ASN A 381 10.53 -21.13 -3.14
N TYR A 382 11.50 -21.05 -4.04
CA TYR A 382 12.36 -22.18 -4.40
C TYR A 382 13.83 -21.83 -4.24
N ARG A 383 14.58 -22.67 -3.53
CA ARG A 383 16.04 -22.54 -3.38
C ARG A 383 16.74 -22.92 -4.68
N LEU A 384 17.38 -21.93 -5.33
CA LEU A 384 18.03 -22.07 -6.63
C LEU A 384 19.31 -22.90 -6.55
N ILE A 385 20.12 -22.64 -5.52
CA ILE A 385 21.46 -23.19 -5.39
C ILE A 385 21.57 -23.93 -4.05
N ASN A 386 21.89 -25.22 -4.08
CA ASN A 386 21.96 -26.03 -2.87
C ASN A 386 23.06 -25.56 -1.89
N THR A 387 24.18 -25.03 -2.41
CA THR A 387 25.32 -24.57 -1.62
C THR A 387 25.22 -23.13 -1.17
N LYS A 388 24.32 -22.33 -1.77
CA LYS A 388 24.12 -20.92 -1.43
C LYS A 388 22.67 -20.68 -1.06
N PRO A 389 22.39 -19.85 -0.04
CA PRO A 389 21.03 -19.56 0.38
C PRO A 389 20.38 -18.49 -0.53
N LEU A 390 20.29 -18.80 -1.81
CA LEU A 390 19.64 -17.98 -2.83
C LEU A 390 18.32 -18.62 -3.25
N TYR A 391 17.25 -17.85 -3.18
CA TYR A 391 15.88 -18.29 -3.46
C TYR A 391 15.21 -17.43 -4.52
N LEU A 392 14.44 -18.08 -5.37
CA LEU A 392 13.54 -17.46 -6.35
C LEU A 392 12.11 -17.51 -5.80
N ASN A 393 11.46 -16.39 -5.85
CA ASN A 393 10.06 -16.22 -5.48
C ASN A 393 9.23 -15.98 -6.73
N LEU A 394 8.20 -16.78 -6.94
CA LEU A 394 7.25 -16.65 -8.04
C LEU A 394 5.84 -16.72 -7.47
N GLY A 395 4.92 -15.99 -8.05
CA GLY A 395 3.54 -16.07 -7.62
C GLY A 395 2.56 -15.40 -8.55
N PHE A 396 1.30 -15.66 -8.27
CA PHE A 396 0.14 -15.09 -8.94
C PHE A 396 -0.82 -14.54 -7.90
N THR A 397 -1.49 -13.45 -8.24
CA THR A 397 -2.58 -12.89 -7.45
C THR A 397 -3.79 -12.64 -8.34
N TYR A 398 -4.98 -12.76 -7.76
CA TYR A 398 -6.24 -12.45 -8.41
C TYR A 398 -7.09 -11.58 -7.51
N GLY A 399 -7.62 -10.48 -8.02
CA GLY A 399 -8.39 -9.52 -7.25
C GLY A 399 -7.64 -8.24 -6.92
N GLY A 400 -7.84 -7.69 -5.73
CA GLY A 400 -7.31 -6.36 -5.39
C GLY A 400 -7.94 -5.26 -6.23
N PHE A 401 -7.14 -4.35 -6.76
CA PHE A 401 -7.59 -3.33 -7.71
C PHE A 401 -7.64 -3.83 -9.16
N GLY A 402 -6.78 -4.80 -9.50
CA GLY A 402 -6.67 -5.39 -10.84
C GLY A 402 -7.47 -6.68 -11.01
N ASN A 403 -6.96 -7.52 -11.87
CA ASN A 403 -7.46 -8.88 -12.12
C ASN A 403 -6.37 -9.90 -11.78
N LEU A 404 -5.95 -10.73 -12.74
CA LEU A 404 -4.83 -11.65 -12.58
C LEU A 404 -3.51 -10.90 -12.73
N ASN A 405 -2.61 -11.12 -11.80
CA ASN A 405 -1.27 -10.52 -11.80
C ASN A 405 -0.22 -11.54 -11.39
N SER A 406 1.01 -11.32 -11.83
CA SER A 406 2.18 -12.11 -11.48
C SER A 406 3.19 -11.29 -10.68
N ASN A 407 4.13 -11.99 -10.08
CA ASN A 407 5.21 -11.38 -9.32
C ASN A 407 6.45 -12.26 -9.37
N VAL A 408 7.61 -11.62 -9.24
CA VAL A 408 8.89 -12.29 -9.19
C VAL A 408 9.82 -11.60 -8.20
N GLY A 409 10.66 -12.37 -7.53
CA GLY A 409 11.64 -11.81 -6.61
C GLY A 409 12.79 -12.74 -6.34
N LEU A 410 13.83 -12.17 -5.78
CA LEU A 410 15.02 -12.87 -5.32
C LEU A 410 15.21 -12.61 -3.83
N GLU A 411 15.67 -13.63 -3.14
CA GLU A 411 16.03 -13.55 -1.74
C GLU A 411 17.39 -14.21 -1.53
N TYR A 412 18.28 -13.50 -0.83
CA TYR A 412 19.60 -13.98 -0.47
C TYR A 412 19.81 -13.89 1.04
N LYS A 413 20.22 -14.98 1.68
CA LYS A 413 20.37 -15.13 3.15
C LYS A 413 21.81 -15.47 3.55
N PRO A 414 22.78 -14.57 3.40
CA PRO A 414 24.13 -14.83 3.87
C PRO A 414 24.21 -14.70 5.40
N ASN A 415 24.53 -15.78 6.08
CA ASN A 415 24.74 -15.83 7.54
C ASN A 415 23.60 -15.13 8.34
N ARG A 416 23.93 -13.98 8.95
CA ARG A 416 23.01 -13.18 9.77
C ARG A 416 22.23 -12.13 8.98
N HIS A 417 22.39 -12.08 7.70
CA HIS A 417 21.74 -11.08 6.85
C HIS A 417 20.70 -11.74 5.94
N ARG A 418 19.76 -10.94 5.55
CA ARG A 418 18.79 -11.30 4.53
C ARG A 418 18.47 -10.10 3.69
N ILE A 419 18.56 -10.27 2.39
CA ILE A 419 18.22 -9.25 1.40
C ILE A 419 17.13 -9.83 0.52
N GLN A 420 16.09 -9.07 0.30
CA GLN A 420 15.01 -9.45 -0.58
C GLN A 420 14.66 -8.28 -1.50
N ILE A 421 14.54 -8.58 -2.79
CA ILE A 421 14.12 -7.62 -3.81
C ILE A 421 13.20 -8.29 -4.80
N GLY A 422 12.21 -7.59 -5.27
CA GLY A 422 11.33 -8.12 -6.31
C GLY A 422 10.30 -7.14 -6.78
N THR A 423 9.46 -7.63 -7.68
CA THR A 423 8.40 -6.89 -8.32
C THR A 423 7.03 -7.47 -7.96
N MET A 424 6.03 -6.60 -7.96
CA MET A 424 4.62 -6.93 -7.78
C MET A 424 3.85 -6.44 -8.99
N TYR A 425 2.81 -7.19 -9.41
CA TYR A 425 1.96 -6.80 -10.53
C TYR A 425 2.78 -6.56 -11.81
N ASN A 426 3.46 -7.61 -12.30
CA ASN A 426 4.42 -7.52 -13.40
C ASN A 426 3.80 -7.19 -14.75
N GLU A 427 2.50 -7.28 -14.89
CA GLU A 427 1.79 -7.15 -16.16
C GLU A 427 2.05 -5.81 -16.83
N GLY A 428 2.10 -4.73 -16.04
CA GLY A 428 2.43 -3.41 -16.55
C GLY A 428 3.89 -3.24 -17.00
N PHE A 429 4.81 -4.10 -16.55
CA PHE A 429 6.17 -4.14 -17.08
C PHE A 429 6.24 -4.94 -18.40
N ILE A 430 5.38 -5.96 -18.57
CA ILE A 430 5.33 -6.78 -19.78
C ILE A 430 4.70 -5.98 -20.93
N SER A 431 3.59 -5.31 -20.68
CA SER A 431 2.89 -4.47 -21.68
C SER A 431 2.28 -3.25 -21.02
N SER A 432 3.07 -2.20 -20.87
CA SER A 432 2.68 -0.98 -20.17
C SER A 432 1.54 -0.20 -20.83
N LYS A 433 1.36 -0.34 -22.15
CA LYS A 433 0.30 0.34 -22.91
C LYS A 433 -1.06 -0.35 -22.78
N SER A 434 -1.07 -1.67 -22.61
CA SER A 434 -2.30 -2.48 -22.60
C SER A 434 -2.61 -3.14 -21.27
N LEU A 435 -1.65 -3.26 -20.35
CA LEU A 435 -1.83 -3.91 -19.08
C LEU A 435 -1.59 -2.95 -17.91
N SER A 436 -2.24 -3.24 -16.80
CA SER A 436 -2.15 -2.47 -15.56
C SER A 436 -1.33 -3.20 -14.53
N GLY A 437 -0.80 -2.45 -13.61
CA GLY A 437 -0.11 -2.99 -12.43
C GLY A 437 1.40 -2.98 -12.57
N ASN A 438 2.02 -2.31 -11.64
CA ASN A 438 3.45 -2.34 -11.41
C ASN A 438 3.71 -2.16 -9.91
N GLY A 439 4.85 -2.64 -9.47
CA GLY A 439 5.27 -2.45 -8.11
C GLY A 439 6.62 -3.08 -7.85
N PHE A 440 7.23 -2.66 -6.78
CA PHE A 440 8.46 -3.24 -6.29
C PHE A 440 8.45 -3.33 -4.78
N TYR A 441 9.29 -4.21 -4.25
CA TYR A 441 9.56 -4.29 -2.82
C TYR A 441 11.05 -4.55 -2.59
N PHE A 442 11.52 -4.07 -1.47
CA PHE A 442 12.85 -4.29 -0.94
C PHE A 442 12.76 -4.55 0.56
N SER A 443 13.55 -5.48 1.06
CA SER A 443 13.74 -5.70 2.48
C SER A 443 15.18 -6.09 2.78
N TYR A 444 15.69 -5.54 3.87
CA TYR A 444 16.97 -5.90 4.45
C TYR A 444 16.79 -6.22 5.93
N MET A 445 17.18 -7.42 6.33
CA MET A 445 17.09 -7.87 7.72
C MET A 445 18.47 -8.28 8.24
N ILE A 446 18.72 -7.95 9.49
CA ILE A 446 19.89 -8.39 10.25
C ILE A 446 19.44 -9.15 11.49
N LEU A 447 20.12 -10.27 11.76
CA LEU A 447 19.94 -11.14 12.93
C LEU A 447 21.09 -10.87 13.89
N LEU A 448 20.78 -10.42 15.13
CA LEU A 448 21.75 -10.01 16.16
C LEU A 448 21.80 -10.98 17.34
#